data_7b3f619066d3fb9d4617855bb7c83e19
#
_entry.id   7b3f619066d3fb9d4617855bb7c83e19
#
_cell.length_a   1.000
_cell.length_b   1.000
_cell.length_c   1.000
_cell.angle_alpha   90.00
_cell.angle_beta   90.00
_cell.angle_gamma   90.00
#
_symmetry.space_group_name_H-M   'P 1'
#
loop_
_entity.id
_entity.type
_entity.pdbx_description
1 polymer ?
#
loop_
_entity_poly.entity_id
_entity_poly.type
_entity_poly.pdbx_seq_one_letter_code
_entity_poly.pdbx_strand_id
1 'polypeptide(L)'
;MIGRFAPTPSGRLHLGNLLCAMLAYLSARSQSGQFLLRIEDVDIPRCPRALAQQAIDDLRFLGFRWDAPPLYQSERSGVYQDVLNRLRREGHVYPCFCTRAQLHATVAPNLGDTQFIYPGTCAHLTPEEAAERAKTRAPAMRLRVPDETITFTDRVFGAQAENLARDCGDFLLQRSDGLFGYQLAVVVDDALSGVTEVVRGRDILSATPRQIYLQHLLGYPQPAYAHIPLLMDARGRRLAKRDRDLDLFALSKRFSPEEILGFLAWSAGIQPEMRPTTLDALIPLFSWDKIPRTDLRLPAEIFPEGAST
;
A
#
# COMPACT_ATOMS: atom_id res chain seq x y z
N MET A 1 12.65 16.54 -0.20
CA MET A 1 11.85 15.38 -0.58
C MET A 1 11.89 14.36 0.56
N ILE A 2 10.75 13.80 0.95
CA ILE A 2 10.66 12.74 1.96
C ILE A 2 9.88 11.58 1.33
N GLY A 3 10.56 10.47 1.07
CA GLY A 3 9.97 9.22 0.61
C GLY A 3 9.85 8.21 1.75
N ARG A 4 9.06 7.14 1.54
CA ARG A 4 8.96 6.06 2.52
C ARG A 4 8.75 4.71 1.85
N PHE A 5 9.19 3.65 2.53
CA PHE A 5 8.71 2.29 2.31
C PHE A 5 7.83 1.87 3.49
N ALA A 6 6.68 1.28 3.17
CA ALA A 6 5.64 0.98 4.17
C ALA A 6 5.12 -0.46 4.01
N PRO A 7 5.90 -1.48 4.43
CA PRO A 7 5.47 -2.86 4.32
C PRO A 7 4.46 -3.26 5.39
N THR A 8 3.48 -4.10 5.00
CA THR A 8 2.62 -4.83 5.94
C THR A 8 3.31 -6.15 6.31
N PRO A 9 3.78 -6.34 7.55
CA PRO A 9 4.59 -7.50 7.95
C PRO A 9 3.73 -8.73 8.24
N SER A 10 2.94 -9.19 7.26
CA SER A 10 2.09 -10.38 7.36
C SER A 10 2.75 -11.65 6.76
N GLY A 11 4.04 -11.63 6.56
CA GLY A 11 4.92 -12.65 5.99
C GLY A 11 6.26 -12.04 5.58
N ARG A 12 7.16 -12.85 5.02
CA ARG A 12 8.45 -12.37 4.51
C ARG A 12 8.29 -11.41 3.33
N LEU A 13 9.29 -10.56 3.13
CA LEU A 13 9.36 -9.70 1.95
C LEU A 13 9.67 -10.56 0.72
N HIS A 14 8.85 -10.43 -0.31
CA HIS A 14 9.08 -11.04 -1.62
C HIS A 14 9.67 -10.01 -2.61
N LEU A 15 10.16 -10.48 -3.75
CA LEU A 15 10.80 -9.62 -4.76
C LEU A 15 9.98 -8.36 -5.12
N GLY A 16 8.64 -8.44 -5.18
CA GLY A 16 7.79 -7.27 -5.45
C GLY A 16 7.85 -6.22 -4.35
N ASN A 17 7.95 -6.63 -3.06
CA ASN A 17 8.16 -5.70 -1.95
C ASN A 17 9.55 -5.07 -2.04
N LEU A 18 10.57 -5.85 -2.38
CA LEU A 18 11.95 -5.39 -2.51
C LEU A 18 12.11 -4.41 -3.67
N LEU A 19 11.45 -4.67 -4.80
CA LEU A 19 11.39 -3.74 -5.92
C LEU A 19 10.77 -2.39 -5.49
N CYS A 20 9.65 -2.46 -4.77
CA CYS A 20 8.99 -1.26 -4.25
C CYS A 20 9.89 -0.48 -3.28
N ALA A 21 10.56 -1.17 -2.36
CA ALA A 21 11.52 -0.58 -1.43
C ALA A 21 12.68 0.09 -2.18
N MET A 22 13.26 -0.61 -3.17
CA MET A 22 14.37 -0.12 -3.97
C MET A 22 13.99 1.17 -4.73
N LEU A 23 12.87 1.17 -5.45
CA LEU A 23 12.45 2.33 -6.23
C LEU A 23 12.09 3.53 -5.34
N ALA A 24 11.44 3.29 -4.17
CA ALA A 24 11.17 4.32 -3.19
C ALA A 24 12.46 4.93 -2.60
N TYR A 25 13.44 4.08 -2.32
CA TYR A 25 14.76 4.49 -1.82
C TYR A 25 15.51 5.32 -2.86
N LEU A 26 15.61 4.80 -4.07
CA LEU A 26 16.32 5.47 -5.17
C LEU A 26 15.68 6.82 -5.51
N SER A 27 14.36 6.90 -5.54
CA SER A 27 13.67 8.17 -5.77
C SER A 27 13.98 9.20 -4.68
N ALA A 28 13.98 8.78 -3.41
CA ALA A 28 14.33 9.69 -2.31
C ALA A 28 15.80 10.14 -2.39
N ARG A 29 16.72 9.19 -2.55
CA ARG A 29 18.16 9.47 -2.50
C ARG A 29 18.70 10.21 -3.72
N SER A 30 18.15 9.96 -4.90
CA SER A 30 18.53 10.71 -6.12
C SER A 30 18.22 12.21 -6.04
N GLN A 31 17.29 12.60 -5.18
CA GLN A 31 16.93 13.98 -4.88
C GLN A 31 17.56 14.49 -3.57
N SER A 32 18.57 13.82 -3.03
CA SER A 32 19.19 14.12 -1.72
C SER A 32 18.16 14.21 -0.58
N GLY A 33 17.06 13.47 -0.73
CA GLY A 33 15.94 13.45 0.19
C GLY A 33 16.08 12.43 1.32
N GLN A 34 15.13 12.47 2.25
CA GLN A 34 15.01 11.51 3.35
C GLN A 34 14.21 10.28 2.91
N PHE A 35 14.58 9.13 3.47
CA PHE A 35 13.86 7.87 3.29
C PHE A 35 13.43 7.32 4.65
N LEU A 36 12.14 7.11 4.82
CA LEU A 36 11.53 6.64 6.06
C LEU A 36 11.08 5.17 5.93
N LEU A 37 11.04 4.48 7.06
CA LEU A 37 10.45 3.14 7.16
C LEU A 37 9.23 3.18 8.07
N ARG A 38 8.07 2.72 7.56
CA ARG A 38 6.85 2.54 8.34
C ARG A 38 6.41 1.09 8.29
N ILE A 39 6.11 0.50 9.44
CA ILE A 39 5.56 -0.84 9.58
C ILE A 39 4.04 -0.74 9.68
N GLU A 40 3.34 -1.30 8.69
CA GLU A 40 1.87 -1.27 8.61
C GLU A 40 1.26 -2.48 9.34
N ASP A 41 1.31 -2.44 10.67
CA ASP A 41 0.94 -3.50 11.60
C ASP A 41 -0.33 -3.18 12.42
N VAL A 42 -1.27 -2.41 11.86
CA VAL A 42 -2.56 -2.09 12.52
C VAL A 42 -3.31 -3.37 12.94
N ASP A 43 -3.30 -4.41 12.10
CA ASP A 43 -3.88 -5.72 12.41
C ASP A 43 -2.83 -6.60 13.11
N ILE A 44 -2.61 -6.34 14.40
CA ILE A 44 -1.58 -6.99 15.23
C ILE A 44 -1.61 -8.53 15.13
N PRO A 45 -2.78 -9.23 15.20
CA PRO A 45 -2.82 -10.69 15.06
C PRO A 45 -2.25 -11.20 13.74
N ARG A 46 -2.41 -10.45 12.65
CA ARG A 46 -1.87 -10.80 11.33
C ARG A 46 -0.43 -10.34 11.11
N CYS A 47 0.02 -9.40 11.93
CA CYS A 47 1.31 -8.71 11.78
C CYS A 47 2.12 -8.77 13.08
N PRO A 48 2.52 -9.96 13.55
CA PRO A 48 3.28 -10.09 14.78
C PRO A 48 4.62 -9.34 14.71
N ARG A 49 5.07 -8.78 15.82
CA ARG A 49 6.30 -7.98 15.93
C ARG A 49 7.54 -8.69 15.36
N ALA A 50 7.61 -10.02 15.49
CA ALA A 50 8.70 -10.82 14.93
C ALA A 50 8.79 -10.71 13.41
N LEU A 51 7.67 -10.66 12.68
CA LEU A 51 7.68 -10.47 11.23
C LEU A 51 8.06 -9.04 10.84
N ALA A 52 7.71 -8.05 11.66
CA ALA A 52 8.17 -6.66 11.47
C ALA A 52 9.71 -6.57 11.63
N GLN A 53 10.26 -7.18 12.68
CA GLN A 53 11.70 -7.23 12.87
C GLN A 53 12.40 -7.94 11.72
N GLN A 54 11.85 -9.05 11.25
CA GLN A 54 12.37 -9.78 10.10
C GLN A 54 12.40 -8.91 8.82
N ALA A 55 11.33 -8.14 8.54
CA ALA A 55 11.32 -7.23 7.39
C ALA A 55 12.40 -6.14 7.52
N ILE A 56 12.66 -5.65 8.73
CA ILE A 56 13.73 -4.69 9.01
C ILE A 56 15.12 -5.32 8.73
N ASP A 57 15.33 -6.54 9.18
CA ASP A 57 16.60 -7.25 9.00
C ASP A 57 16.82 -7.61 7.52
N ASP A 58 15.76 -8.02 6.81
CA ASP A 58 15.76 -8.25 5.37
C ASP A 58 16.19 -6.98 4.58
N LEU A 59 15.67 -5.81 4.96
CA LEU A 59 16.05 -4.55 4.33
C LEU A 59 17.50 -4.17 4.64
N ARG A 60 17.96 -4.35 5.89
CA ARG A 60 19.35 -4.10 6.27
C ARG A 60 20.33 -5.00 5.53
N PHE A 61 19.98 -6.27 5.35
CA PHE A 61 20.78 -7.22 4.58
C PHE A 61 21.01 -6.74 3.14
N LEU A 62 20.02 -6.08 2.52
CA LEU A 62 20.14 -5.49 1.19
C LEU A 62 20.77 -4.08 1.19
N GLY A 63 21.24 -3.57 2.33
CA GLY A 63 21.92 -2.27 2.43
C GLY A 63 21.00 -1.06 2.56
N PHE A 64 19.69 -1.23 2.78
CA PHE A 64 18.80 -0.09 3.02
C PHE A 64 19.12 0.64 4.31
N ARG A 65 19.05 1.96 4.26
CA ARG A 65 19.22 2.87 5.40
C ARG A 65 18.09 3.89 5.41
N TRP A 66 17.51 4.12 6.57
CA TRP A 66 16.45 5.10 6.77
C TRP A 66 16.86 6.14 7.81
N ASP A 67 16.25 7.34 7.74
CA ASP A 67 16.74 8.55 8.42
C ASP A 67 16.07 8.81 9.77
N ALA A 68 15.08 8.00 10.16
CA ALA A 68 14.42 8.08 11.47
C ALA A 68 14.09 6.67 11.97
N PRO A 69 13.86 6.46 13.28
CA PRO A 69 13.38 5.17 13.78
C PRO A 69 12.13 4.69 13.03
N PRO A 70 11.99 3.38 12.75
CA PRO A 70 10.80 2.85 12.11
C PRO A 70 9.53 3.22 12.86
N LEU A 71 8.53 3.75 12.15
CA LEU A 71 7.22 4.04 12.72
C LEU A 71 6.36 2.78 12.67
N TYR A 72 5.68 2.45 13.78
CA TYR A 72 4.75 1.32 13.85
C TYR A 72 3.32 1.83 13.95
N GLN A 73 2.45 1.39 13.04
CA GLN A 73 1.06 1.81 13.03
C GLN A 73 0.26 1.29 14.24
N SER A 74 0.60 0.12 14.76
CA SER A 74 0.01 -0.46 15.97
C SER A 74 0.15 0.44 17.21
N GLU A 75 1.13 1.33 17.24
CA GLU A 75 1.39 2.25 18.35
C GLU A 75 0.64 3.60 18.19
N ARG A 76 -0.18 3.76 17.13
CA ARG A 76 -0.77 5.04 16.73
C ARG A 76 -2.31 5.11 16.80
N SER A 77 -2.95 4.11 17.42
CA SER A 77 -4.42 4.04 17.50
C SER A 77 -5.07 5.29 18.09
N GLY A 78 -4.43 5.97 19.06
CA GLY A 78 -4.91 7.23 19.61
C GLY A 78 -4.98 8.35 18.56
N VAL A 79 -3.94 8.49 17.74
CA VAL A 79 -3.87 9.47 16.64
C VAL A 79 -4.98 9.23 15.61
N TYR A 80 -5.20 7.98 15.22
CA TYR A 80 -6.26 7.64 14.27
C TYR A 80 -7.65 7.89 14.86
N GLN A 81 -7.82 7.60 16.16
CA GLN A 81 -9.07 7.85 16.85
C GLN A 81 -9.41 9.34 16.91
N ASP A 82 -8.43 10.20 17.16
CA ASP A 82 -8.62 11.65 17.18
C ASP A 82 -9.06 12.19 15.82
N VAL A 83 -8.42 11.72 14.75
CA VAL A 83 -8.79 12.06 13.36
C VAL A 83 -10.19 11.55 13.02
N LEU A 84 -10.52 10.31 13.38
CA LEU A 84 -11.85 9.75 13.17
C LEU A 84 -12.92 10.56 13.92
N ASN A 85 -12.66 10.95 15.18
CA ASN A 85 -13.55 11.75 15.99
C ASN A 85 -13.75 13.16 15.39
N ARG A 86 -12.70 13.76 14.81
CA ARG A 86 -12.81 15.02 14.09
C ARG A 86 -13.74 14.87 12.88
N LEU A 87 -13.49 13.92 12.00
CA LEU A 87 -14.32 13.67 10.82
C LEU A 87 -15.78 13.36 11.17
N ARG A 88 -16.02 12.66 12.30
CA ARG A 88 -17.36 12.38 12.81
C ARG A 88 -18.07 13.65 13.27
N ARG A 89 -17.40 14.55 14.01
CA ARG A 89 -17.98 15.84 14.44
C ARG A 89 -18.31 16.75 13.27
N GLU A 90 -17.50 16.69 12.20
CA GLU A 90 -17.70 17.44 10.96
C GLU A 90 -18.79 16.83 10.04
N GLY A 91 -19.38 15.68 10.43
CA GLY A 91 -20.47 15.04 9.68
C GLY A 91 -20.04 14.21 8.48
N HIS A 92 -18.73 14.01 8.27
CA HIS A 92 -18.20 13.25 7.14
C HIS A 92 -18.28 11.74 7.34
N VAL A 93 -18.50 11.26 8.56
CA VAL A 93 -18.45 9.84 8.92
C VAL A 93 -19.76 9.39 9.55
N TYR A 94 -20.21 8.20 9.18
CA TYR A 94 -21.43 7.59 9.70
C TYR A 94 -21.22 6.11 10.08
N PRO A 95 -22.06 5.57 11.01
CA PRO A 95 -22.00 4.17 11.43
C PRO A 95 -22.60 3.24 10.37
N CYS A 96 -21.91 2.13 10.10
CA CYS A 96 -22.35 1.09 9.17
C CYS A 96 -22.49 -0.26 9.90
N PHE A 97 -23.64 -0.88 9.79
CA PHE A 97 -23.98 -2.14 10.46
C PHE A 97 -24.05 -3.35 9.50
N CYS A 98 -23.69 -3.16 8.23
CA CYS A 98 -23.71 -4.23 7.23
C CYS A 98 -22.73 -5.35 7.58
N THR A 99 -23.17 -6.61 7.41
CA THR A 99 -22.30 -7.79 7.48
C THR A 99 -21.57 -7.99 6.15
N ARG A 100 -20.47 -8.75 6.16
CA ARG A 100 -19.79 -9.16 4.91
C ARG A 100 -20.75 -9.91 3.98
N ALA A 101 -21.58 -10.81 4.51
CA ALA A 101 -22.56 -11.54 3.71
C ALA A 101 -23.57 -10.62 3.02
N GLN A 102 -24.11 -9.61 3.72
CA GLN A 102 -24.98 -8.60 3.12
C GLN A 102 -24.29 -7.78 2.02
N LEU A 103 -23.02 -7.42 2.25
CA LEU A 103 -22.24 -6.69 1.24
C LEU A 103 -21.99 -7.54 -0.02
N HIS A 104 -21.67 -8.82 0.14
CA HIS A 104 -21.46 -9.73 -0.98
C HIS A 104 -22.76 -10.09 -1.72
N ALA A 105 -23.90 -10.15 -1.02
CA ALA A 105 -25.19 -10.44 -1.64
C ALA A 105 -25.68 -9.33 -2.62
N THR A 106 -25.12 -8.13 -2.51
CA THR A 106 -25.46 -7.00 -3.41
C THR A 106 -24.57 -6.94 -4.66
N VAL A 107 -23.54 -7.79 -4.75
CA VAL A 107 -22.64 -7.87 -5.92
C VAL A 107 -23.24 -8.84 -6.94
N ALA A 108 -23.40 -8.40 -8.19
CA ALA A 108 -23.79 -9.30 -9.27
C ALA A 108 -22.74 -10.40 -9.45
N PRO A 109 -23.12 -11.68 -9.59
CA PRO A 109 -22.20 -12.83 -9.59
C PRO A 109 -21.23 -12.91 -10.78
N ASN A 110 -21.30 -11.97 -11.72
CA ASN A 110 -20.53 -11.96 -12.97
C ASN A 110 -19.46 -10.85 -13.07
N LEU A 111 -19.28 -10.03 -12.05
CA LEU A 111 -18.19 -9.07 -12.01
C LEU A 111 -16.99 -9.77 -11.37
N GLY A 112 -16.01 -10.16 -12.18
CA GLY A 112 -14.70 -10.66 -11.70
C GLY A 112 -14.12 -9.74 -10.62
N ASP A 113 -12.87 -9.86 -10.21
CA ASP A 113 -12.19 -9.11 -9.10
C ASP A 113 -12.37 -7.56 -9.11
N THR A 114 -13.51 -7.09 -9.59
CA THR A 114 -13.92 -5.70 -9.60
C THR A 114 -14.21 -5.25 -8.17
N GLN A 115 -13.61 -4.17 -7.83
CA GLN A 115 -13.67 -3.48 -6.56
C GLN A 115 -15.13 -3.32 -6.09
N PHE A 116 -15.46 -3.87 -4.91
CA PHE A 116 -16.79 -3.75 -4.32
C PHE A 116 -17.09 -2.28 -3.99
N ILE A 117 -18.12 -1.73 -4.63
CA ILE A 117 -18.64 -0.40 -4.35
C ILE A 117 -19.76 -0.52 -3.32
N TYR A 118 -19.60 0.16 -2.19
CA TYR A 118 -20.62 0.12 -1.14
C TYR A 118 -21.88 0.89 -1.57
N PRO A 119 -23.08 0.26 -1.51
CA PRO A 119 -24.32 0.86 -2.03
C PRO A 119 -24.95 1.92 -1.10
N GLY A 120 -24.27 2.35 -0.03
CA GLY A 120 -24.79 3.38 0.86
C GLY A 120 -25.89 2.93 1.85
N THR A 121 -26.12 1.63 2.02
CA THR A 121 -27.24 1.07 2.81
C THR A 121 -27.44 1.71 4.20
N CYS A 122 -26.37 2.10 4.90
CA CYS A 122 -26.47 2.74 6.21
C CYS A 122 -26.26 4.27 6.17
N ALA A 123 -26.10 4.85 4.98
CA ALA A 123 -25.76 6.26 4.84
C ALA A 123 -26.88 7.22 5.27
N HIS A 124 -28.12 6.75 5.30
CA HIS A 124 -29.32 7.55 5.58
C HIS A 124 -30.01 7.14 6.87
N LEU A 125 -29.38 6.33 7.74
CA LEU A 125 -29.90 6.00 9.06
C LEU A 125 -30.05 7.27 9.91
N THR A 126 -31.21 7.41 10.56
CA THR A 126 -31.37 8.43 11.58
C THR A 126 -30.51 8.12 12.81
N PRO A 127 -30.22 9.11 13.69
CA PRO A 127 -29.52 8.83 14.94
C PRO A 127 -30.21 7.78 15.81
N GLU A 128 -31.55 7.76 15.84
CA GLU A 128 -32.36 6.80 16.59
C GLU A 128 -32.23 5.39 16.04
N GLU A 129 -32.33 5.24 14.71
CA GLU A 129 -32.14 3.94 14.03
C GLU A 129 -30.71 3.41 14.22
N ALA A 130 -29.71 4.29 14.14
CA ALA A 130 -28.34 3.93 14.39
C ALA A 130 -28.11 3.50 15.84
N ALA A 131 -28.69 4.21 16.81
CA ALA A 131 -28.63 3.86 18.23
C ALA A 131 -29.30 2.52 18.52
N GLU A 132 -30.45 2.23 17.90
CA GLU A 132 -31.13 0.93 18.05
C GLU A 132 -30.28 -0.22 17.51
N ARG A 133 -29.71 -0.07 16.30
CA ARG A 133 -28.81 -1.09 15.71
C ARG A 133 -27.53 -1.30 16.52
N ALA A 134 -27.03 -0.23 17.14
CA ALA A 134 -25.83 -0.30 17.97
C ALA A 134 -26.01 -1.16 19.24
N LYS A 135 -27.24 -1.36 19.72
CA LYS A 135 -27.53 -2.26 20.85
C LYS A 135 -27.23 -3.73 20.53
N THR A 136 -27.34 -4.09 19.25
CA THR A 136 -27.18 -5.49 18.82
C THR A 136 -25.81 -5.74 18.15
N ARG A 137 -25.19 -4.69 17.60
CA ARG A 137 -23.94 -4.83 16.86
C ARG A 137 -23.11 -3.55 16.89
N ALA A 138 -21.82 -3.68 17.20
CA ALA A 138 -20.87 -2.58 17.03
C ALA A 138 -20.76 -2.14 15.56
N PRO A 139 -20.84 -0.84 15.26
CA PRO A 139 -20.74 -0.33 13.91
C PRO A 139 -19.29 -0.32 13.41
N ALA A 140 -19.13 -0.49 12.11
CA ALA A 140 -17.98 0.03 11.40
C ALA A 140 -18.20 1.52 11.08
N MET A 141 -17.13 2.29 10.88
CA MET A 141 -17.23 3.71 10.55
C MET A 141 -16.85 3.91 9.07
N ARG A 142 -17.75 4.53 8.30
CA ARG A 142 -17.51 4.83 6.88
C ARG A 142 -17.40 6.32 6.64
N LEU A 143 -16.47 6.70 5.77
CA LEU A 143 -16.39 8.04 5.21
C LEU A 143 -17.40 8.15 4.06
N ARG A 144 -18.18 9.22 4.08
CA ARG A 144 -19.09 9.60 3.00
C ARG A 144 -18.28 10.23 1.87
N VAL A 145 -18.50 9.81 0.63
CA VAL A 145 -17.85 10.41 -0.54
C VAL A 145 -18.86 11.22 -1.35
N PRO A 146 -18.44 12.35 -1.96
CA PRO A 146 -19.25 13.11 -2.89
C PRO A 146 -19.27 12.46 -4.29
N ASP A 147 -20.19 12.86 -5.10
CA ASP A 147 -20.16 12.61 -6.56
C ASP A 147 -19.17 13.59 -7.21
N GLU A 148 -17.89 13.29 -7.06
CA GLU A 148 -16.79 14.13 -7.51
C GLU A 148 -15.71 13.28 -8.19
N THR A 149 -15.12 13.79 -9.25
CA THR A 149 -14.00 13.16 -9.93
C THR A 149 -12.68 13.71 -9.40
N ILE A 150 -11.89 12.85 -8.78
CA ILE A 150 -10.53 13.16 -8.36
C ILE A 150 -9.57 12.87 -9.50
N THR A 151 -8.76 13.86 -9.84
CA THR A 151 -7.71 13.73 -10.85
C THR A 151 -6.33 13.92 -10.23
N PHE A 152 -5.36 13.15 -10.69
CA PHE A 152 -3.96 13.31 -10.32
C PHE A 152 -3.04 12.79 -11.42
N THR A 153 -1.77 13.14 -11.36
CA THR A 153 -0.75 12.59 -12.27
C THR A 153 0.15 11.65 -11.53
N ASP A 154 0.14 10.38 -11.93
CA ASP A 154 1.08 9.38 -11.47
C ASP A 154 2.39 9.47 -12.26
N ARG A 155 3.55 9.36 -11.58
CA ARG A 155 4.86 9.50 -12.24
C ARG A 155 5.14 8.43 -13.30
N VAL A 156 4.56 7.23 -13.13
CA VAL A 156 4.77 6.12 -14.06
C VAL A 156 3.57 5.96 -15.00
N PHE A 157 2.35 5.94 -14.46
CA PHE A 157 1.13 5.65 -15.23
C PHE A 157 0.44 6.91 -15.79
N GLY A 158 0.99 8.11 -15.56
CA GLY A 158 0.48 9.36 -16.11
C GLY A 158 -0.86 9.81 -15.50
N ALA A 159 -1.65 10.52 -16.29
CA ALA A 159 -2.91 11.10 -15.82
C ALA A 159 -3.92 10.03 -15.40
N GLN A 160 -4.49 10.21 -14.21
CA GLN A 160 -5.50 9.34 -13.60
C GLN A 160 -6.73 10.17 -13.25
N ALA A 161 -7.91 9.58 -13.40
CA ALA A 161 -9.18 10.17 -13.02
C ALA A 161 -10.14 9.08 -12.53
N GLU A 162 -10.77 9.28 -11.37
CA GLU A 162 -11.73 8.33 -10.80
C GLU A 162 -12.85 9.10 -10.10
N ASN A 163 -14.09 8.76 -10.37
CA ASN A 163 -15.24 9.35 -9.69
C ASN A 163 -15.48 8.62 -8.37
N LEU A 164 -15.48 9.35 -7.26
CA LEU A 164 -15.55 8.77 -5.93
C LEU A 164 -16.85 8.02 -5.66
N ALA A 165 -18.00 8.56 -6.04
CA ALA A 165 -19.28 7.91 -5.77
C ALA A 165 -19.47 6.66 -6.66
N ARG A 166 -19.15 6.78 -7.95
CA ARG A 166 -19.39 5.73 -8.95
C ARG A 166 -18.35 4.60 -8.86
N ASP A 167 -17.08 4.96 -8.68
CA ASP A 167 -15.96 4.02 -8.85
C ASP A 167 -15.38 3.55 -7.51
N CYS A 168 -15.63 4.29 -6.40
CA CYS A 168 -15.13 3.99 -5.06
C CYS A 168 -16.23 3.63 -4.06
N GLY A 169 -17.28 4.44 -3.98
CA GLY A 169 -18.27 4.41 -2.90
C GLY A 169 -17.72 4.78 -1.52
N ASP A 170 -18.61 4.90 -0.55
CA ASP A 170 -18.23 5.17 0.84
C ASP A 170 -17.33 4.08 1.41
N PHE A 171 -16.18 4.45 1.95
CA PHE A 171 -15.16 3.49 2.37
C PHE A 171 -14.91 3.47 3.89
N LEU A 172 -14.40 2.34 4.37
CA LEU A 172 -14.16 2.12 5.79
C LEU A 172 -12.96 2.92 6.29
N LEU A 173 -13.17 3.66 7.40
CA LEU A 173 -12.11 4.25 8.22
C LEU A 173 -11.83 3.43 9.48
N GLN A 174 -12.86 2.73 10.01
CA GLN A 174 -12.70 1.81 11.14
C GLN A 174 -13.65 0.62 10.97
N ARG A 175 -13.16 -0.56 11.26
CA ARG A 175 -13.93 -1.81 11.27
C ARG A 175 -14.77 -1.90 12.54
N SER A 176 -15.77 -2.78 12.55
CA SER A 176 -16.62 -3.03 13.71
C SER A 176 -15.90 -3.70 14.90
N ASP A 177 -14.73 -4.29 14.68
CA ASP A 177 -13.85 -4.83 15.71
C ASP A 177 -12.86 -3.76 16.27
N GLY A 178 -13.00 -2.50 15.86
CA GLY A 178 -12.19 -1.37 16.32
C GLY A 178 -10.90 -1.14 15.53
N LEU A 179 -10.51 -2.05 14.64
CA LEU A 179 -9.29 -1.86 13.82
C LEU A 179 -9.48 -0.72 12.81
N PHE A 180 -8.49 0.15 12.71
CA PHE A 180 -8.50 1.24 11.73
C PHE A 180 -8.26 0.74 10.32
N GLY A 181 -8.93 1.37 9.36
CA GLY A 181 -8.80 1.07 7.95
C GLY A 181 -7.47 1.58 7.37
N TYR A 182 -6.96 0.86 6.39
CA TYR A 182 -5.74 1.21 5.66
C TYR A 182 -5.74 2.66 5.15
N GLN A 183 -6.86 3.12 4.59
CA GLN A 183 -6.96 4.47 4.01
C GLN A 183 -6.71 5.57 5.06
N LEU A 184 -7.27 5.41 6.26
CA LEU A 184 -7.09 6.38 7.35
C LEU A 184 -5.63 6.37 7.84
N ALA A 185 -5.12 5.19 8.19
CA ALA A 185 -3.80 5.05 8.79
C ALA A 185 -2.70 5.58 7.85
N VAL A 186 -2.74 5.22 6.57
CA VAL A 186 -1.74 5.64 5.58
C VAL A 186 -1.76 7.15 5.36
N VAL A 187 -2.94 7.76 5.20
CA VAL A 187 -3.06 9.20 4.95
C VAL A 187 -2.57 10.02 6.14
N VAL A 188 -2.97 9.62 7.35
CA VAL A 188 -2.57 10.31 8.58
C VAL A 188 -1.06 10.22 8.79
N ASP A 189 -0.49 9.02 8.62
CA ASP A 189 0.93 8.82 8.87
C ASP A 189 1.82 9.45 7.81
N ASP A 190 1.44 9.40 6.53
CA ASP A 190 2.18 10.07 5.47
C ASP A 190 2.20 11.60 5.72
N ALA A 191 1.06 12.19 6.09
CA ALA A 191 0.99 13.62 6.39
C ALA A 191 1.81 14.01 7.62
N LEU A 192 1.65 13.30 8.75
CA LEU A 192 2.34 13.61 10.00
C LEU A 192 3.84 13.31 9.95
N SER A 193 4.28 12.44 9.04
CA SER A 193 5.70 12.18 8.78
C SER A 193 6.29 13.12 7.72
N GLY A 194 5.50 14.04 7.17
CA GLY A 194 5.93 14.98 6.14
C GLY A 194 6.28 14.32 4.80
N VAL A 195 5.72 13.16 4.50
CA VAL A 195 5.95 12.43 3.24
C VAL A 195 5.49 13.26 2.06
N THR A 196 6.39 13.49 1.10
CA THR A 196 6.13 14.27 -0.11
C THR A 196 6.04 13.44 -1.37
N GLU A 197 6.44 12.16 -1.31
CA GLU A 197 6.30 11.20 -2.42
C GLU A 197 5.95 9.80 -1.90
N VAL A 198 4.93 9.21 -2.52
CA VAL A 198 4.41 7.87 -2.22
C VAL A 198 4.72 6.93 -3.37
N VAL A 199 5.68 6.01 -3.14
CA VAL A 199 6.00 4.93 -4.08
C VAL A 199 5.38 3.63 -3.58
N ARG A 200 4.65 2.90 -4.45
CA ARG A 200 3.97 1.64 -4.09
C ARG A 200 3.55 0.84 -5.32
N GLY A 201 3.11 -0.40 -5.13
CA GLY A 201 2.65 -1.24 -6.22
C GLY A 201 1.38 -0.70 -6.92
N ARG A 202 1.27 -0.90 -8.22
CA ARG A 202 0.11 -0.45 -9.01
C ARG A 202 -1.22 -1.14 -8.65
N ASP A 203 -1.17 -2.25 -7.93
CA ASP A 203 -2.33 -2.97 -7.43
C ASP A 203 -3.21 -2.16 -6.47
N ILE A 204 -2.64 -1.07 -5.91
CA ILE A 204 -3.37 -0.13 -5.06
C ILE A 204 -3.49 1.27 -5.69
N LEU A 205 -3.30 1.40 -7.01
CA LEU A 205 -3.47 2.66 -7.74
C LEU A 205 -4.89 3.22 -7.54
N SER A 206 -5.92 2.37 -7.63
CA SER A 206 -7.32 2.73 -7.41
C SER A 206 -7.65 3.16 -5.95
N ALA A 207 -6.75 2.98 -5.00
CA ALA A 207 -6.92 3.51 -3.66
C ALA A 207 -6.55 5.01 -3.56
N THR A 208 -5.80 5.53 -4.53
CA THR A 208 -5.23 6.89 -4.49
C THR A 208 -6.29 8.00 -4.45
N PRO A 209 -7.36 7.98 -5.27
CA PRO A 209 -8.40 9.00 -5.22
C PRO A 209 -9.07 9.12 -3.85
N ARG A 210 -9.30 8.00 -3.16
CA ARG A 210 -9.85 7.98 -1.79
C ARG A 210 -8.91 8.65 -0.79
N GLN A 211 -7.60 8.42 -0.94
CA GLN A 211 -6.58 9.00 -0.09
C GLN A 211 -6.44 10.51 -0.35
N ILE A 212 -6.46 10.93 -1.61
CA ILE A 212 -6.44 12.35 -1.98
C ILE A 212 -7.68 13.06 -1.41
N TYR A 213 -8.86 12.48 -1.55
CA TYR A 213 -10.07 13.05 -0.96
C TYR A 213 -9.96 13.17 0.57
N LEU A 214 -9.47 12.14 1.24
CA LEU A 214 -9.27 12.18 2.70
C LEU A 214 -8.21 13.22 3.10
N GLN A 215 -7.13 13.38 2.32
CA GLN A 215 -6.14 14.45 2.52
C GLN A 215 -6.79 15.84 2.42
N HIS A 216 -7.63 16.07 1.39
CA HIS A 216 -8.35 17.33 1.22
C HIS A 216 -9.26 17.63 2.42
N LEU A 217 -10.06 16.66 2.88
CA LEU A 217 -10.92 16.81 4.05
C LEU A 217 -10.15 17.15 5.33
N LEU A 218 -8.95 16.57 5.48
CA LEU A 218 -8.12 16.78 6.67
C LEU A 218 -7.25 18.04 6.56
N GLY A 219 -7.20 18.69 5.39
CA GLY A 219 -6.30 19.81 5.14
C GLY A 219 -4.82 19.39 5.06
N TYR A 220 -4.55 18.14 4.71
CA TYR A 220 -3.20 17.62 4.56
C TYR A 220 -2.65 17.90 3.15
N PRO A 221 -1.34 18.13 2.99
CA PRO A 221 -0.74 18.26 1.68
C PRO A 221 -0.83 16.94 0.92
N GLN A 222 -1.14 17.02 -0.37
CA GLN A 222 -1.13 15.87 -1.27
C GLN A 222 0.32 15.56 -1.68
N PRO A 223 0.83 14.33 -1.44
CA PRO A 223 2.14 13.92 -1.95
C PRO A 223 2.09 13.65 -3.46
N ALA A 224 3.25 13.61 -4.10
CA ALA A 224 3.39 13.01 -5.43
C ALA A 224 3.20 11.48 -5.33
N TYR A 225 2.63 10.88 -6.37
CA TYR A 225 2.43 9.43 -6.43
C TYR A 225 3.24 8.81 -7.56
N ALA A 226 3.83 7.66 -7.28
CA ALA A 226 4.50 6.80 -8.26
C ALA A 226 4.08 5.35 -8.00
N HIS A 227 3.22 4.82 -8.82
CA HIS A 227 2.86 3.41 -8.77
C HIS A 227 3.82 2.63 -9.66
N ILE A 228 4.34 1.52 -9.15
CA ILE A 228 5.32 0.71 -9.87
C ILE A 228 4.64 -0.52 -10.48
N PRO A 229 5.16 -1.04 -11.62
CA PRO A 229 4.65 -2.27 -12.20
C PRO A 229 4.80 -3.45 -11.24
N LEU A 230 3.92 -4.44 -11.38
CA LEU A 230 3.98 -5.67 -10.58
C LEU A 230 5.00 -6.64 -11.19
N LEU A 231 5.63 -7.43 -10.32
CA LEU A 231 6.40 -8.59 -10.76
C LEU A 231 5.44 -9.78 -10.96
N MET A 232 5.53 -10.38 -12.15
CA MET A 232 4.72 -11.52 -12.55
C MET A 232 5.63 -12.73 -12.73
N ASP A 233 5.14 -13.94 -12.45
CA ASP A 233 5.84 -15.17 -12.78
C ASP A 233 5.92 -15.38 -14.32
N ALA A 234 6.64 -16.41 -14.76
CA ALA A 234 6.78 -16.73 -16.18
C ALA A 234 5.41 -17.00 -16.85
N ARG A 235 4.40 -17.41 -16.10
CA ARG A 235 3.02 -17.66 -16.55
C ARG A 235 2.14 -16.40 -16.55
N GLY A 236 2.69 -15.24 -16.16
CA GLY A 236 1.94 -13.99 -16.06
C GLY A 236 1.03 -13.88 -14.84
N ARG A 237 1.26 -14.70 -13.79
CA ARG A 237 0.54 -14.58 -12.52
C ARG A 237 1.33 -13.67 -11.58
N ARG A 238 0.62 -12.85 -10.81
CA ARG A 238 1.23 -12.00 -9.79
C ARG A 238 1.95 -12.87 -8.74
N LEU A 239 3.17 -12.47 -8.38
CA LEU A 239 3.86 -13.04 -7.23
C LEU A 239 3.06 -12.80 -5.96
N ALA A 240 2.81 -13.84 -5.20
CA ALA A 240 2.05 -13.79 -3.97
C ALA A 240 2.88 -14.36 -2.81
N LYS A 241 2.50 -14.05 -1.57
CA LYS A 241 3.16 -14.55 -0.34
C LYS A 241 3.20 -16.08 -0.20
N ARG A 242 2.39 -16.81 -1.00
CA ARG A 242 2.41 -18.28 -1.08
C ARG A 242 3.60 -18.81 -1.92
N ASP A 243 4.20 -17.94 -2.74
CA ASP A 243 5.34 -18.29 -3.59
C ASP A 243 6.63 -18.14 -2.73
N ARG A 244 6.78 -19.00 -1.72
CA ARG A 244 7.84 -18.96 -0.70
C ARG A 244 9.25 -18.99 -1.25
N ASP A 245 9.44 -19.54 -2.44
CA ASP A 245 10.75 -19.64 -3.10
C ASP A 245 11.27 -18.31 -3.61
N LEU A 246 10.42 -17.26 -3.60
CA LEU A 246 10.73 -15.91 -4.04
C LEU A 246 10.74 -14.90 -2.88
N ASP A 247 10.72 -15.38 -1.65
CA ASP A 247 11.00 -14.53 -0.50
C ASP A 247 12.52 -14.31 -0.32
N LEU A 248 12.90 -13.24 0.36
CA LEU A 248 14.31 -12.90 0.52
C LEU A 248 15.12 -13.99 1.22
N PHE A 249 14.52 -14.75 2.13
CA PHE A 249 15.24 -15.82 2.83
C PHE A 249 15.63 -16.98 1.88
N ALA A 250 14.73 -17.37 1.01
CA ALA A 250 15.04 -18.38 0.00
C ALA A 250 16.09 -17.86 -1.00
N LEU A 251 15.96 -16.62 -1.42
CA LEU A 251 16.87 -15.97 -2.34
C LEU A 251 18.27 -15.80 -1.75
N SER A 252 18.38 -15.36 -0.49
CA SER A 252 19.68 -15.13 0.18
C SER A 252 20.53 -16.39 0.38
N LYS A 253 19.96 -17.59 0.24
CA LYS A 253 20.72 -18.84 0.24
C LYS A 253 21.44 -19.11 -1.09
N ARG A 254 21.05 -18.42 -2.16
CA ARG A 254 21.52 -18.65 -3.52
C ARG A 254 22.22 -17.45 -4.12
N PHE A 255 21.85 -16.25 -3.68
CA PHE A 255 22.30 -15.00 -4.26
C PHE A 255 22.78 -14.03 -3.20
N SER A 256 23.81 -13.26 -3.51
CA SER A 256 24.26 -12.14 -2.67
C SER A 256 23.28 -10.97 -2.70
N PRO A 257 23.32 -10.03 -1.75
CA PRO A 257 22.54 -8.79 -1.78
C PRO A 257 22.69 -8.03 -3.10
N GLU A 258 23.92 -7.95 -3.61
CA GLU A 258 24.25 -7.23 -4.84
C GLU A 258 23.67 -7.90 -6.08
N GLU A 259 23.61 -9.23 -6.13
CA GLU A 259 22.98 -9.97 -7.21
C GLU A 259 21.47 -9.77 -7.21
N ILE A 260 20.84 -9.80 -6.04
CA ILE A 260 19.39 -9.53 -5.88
C ILE A 260 19.07 -8.11 -6.33
N LEU A 261 19.84 -7.11 -5.87
CA LEU A 261 19.66 -5.72 -6.28
C LEU A 261 19.91 -5.52 -7.78
N GLY A 262 20.92 -6.19 -8.32
CA GLY A 262 21.25 -6.18 -9.75
C GLY A 262 20.11 -6.72 -10.60
N PHE A 263 19.51 -7.81 -10.17
CA PHE A 263 18.33 -8.38 -10.82
C PHE A 263 17.14 -7.41 -10.80
N LEU A 264 16.83 -6.82 -9.65
CA LEU A 264 15.72 -5.87 -9.51
C LEU A 264 15.96 -4.60 -10.36
N ALA A 265 17.18 -4.08 -10.36
CA ALA A 265 17.55 -2.90 -11.13
C ALA A 265 17.47 -3.13 -12.65
N TRP A 266 17.90 -4.28 -13.11
CA TRP A 266 17.76 -4.70 -14.50
C TRP A 266 16.28 -4.89 -14.88
N SER A 267 15.51 -5.60 -14.06
CA SER A 267 14.08 -5.81 -14.29
C SER A 267 13.31 -4.47 -14.38
N ALA A 268 13.70 -3.49 -13.59
CA ALA A 268 13.10 -2.15 -13.58
C ALA A 268 13.63 -1.22 -14.69
N GLY A 269 14.55 -1.67 -15.55
CA GLY A 269 15.14 -0.86 -16.63
C GLY A 269 16.15 0.19 -16.15
N ILE A 270 16.59 0.15 -14.88
CA ILE A 270 17.56 1.11 -14.33
C ILE A 270 18.96 0.85 -14.90
N GLN A 271 19.34 -0.43 -15.01
CA GLN A 271 20.59 -0.82 -15.68
C GLN A 271 20.30 -1.74 -16.88
N PRO A 272 21.11 -1.65 -17.95
CA PRO A 272 20.84 -2.37 -19.22
C PRO A 272 21.12 -3.87 -19.12
N GLU A 273 21.97 -4.30 -18.18
CA GLU A 273 22.40 -5.68 -18.01
C GLU A 273 22.16 -6.14 -16.57
N MET A 274 21.87 -7.44 -16.41
CA MET A 274 21.76 -8.07 -15.10
C MET A 274 23.18 -8.31 -14.54
N ARG A 275 23.64 -7.39 -13.69
CA ARG A 275 24.95 -7.46 -13.01
C ARG A 275 24.80 -7.09 -11.53
N PRO A 276 25.59 -7.67 -10.64
CA PRO A 276 25.60 -7.29 -9.23
C PRO A 276 25.81 -5.79 -9.03
N THR A 277 25.10 -5.20 -8.07
CA THR A 277 25.16 -3.75 -7.80
C THR A 277 24.76 -3.44 -6.36
N THR A 278 25.03 -2.22 -5.90
CA THR A 278 24.59 -1.71 -4.61
C THR A 278 23.55 -0.60 -4.78
N LEU A 279 22.79 -0.32 -3.71
CA LEU A 279 21.83 0.80 -3.74
C LEU A 279 22.54 2.14 -4.07
N ASP A 280 23.70 2.39 -3.47
CA ASP A 280 24.46 3.63 -3.68
C ASP A 280 24.90 3.80 -5.16
N ALA A 281 25.31 2.71 -5.81
CA ALA A 281 25.66 2.72 -7.22
C ALA A 281 24.45 2.96 -8.16
N LEU A 282 23.24 2.61 -7.72
CA LEU A 282 22.01 2.81 -8.49
C LEU A 282 21.45 4.23 -8.38
N ILE A 283 21.75 4.99 -7.34
CA ILE A 283 21.21 6.33 -7.10
C ILE A 283 21.43 7.25 -8.33
N PRO A 284 22.65 7.41 -8.88
CA PRO A 284 22.88 8.29 -10.04
C PRO A 284 22.27 7.76 -11.34
N LEU A 285 21.88 6.49 -11.40
CA LEU A 285 21.30 5.87 -12.58
C LEU A 285 19.77 5.98 -12.60
N PHE A 286 19.15 6.33 -11.47
CA PHE A 286 17.71 6.32 -11.32
C PHE A 286 17.03 7.46 -12.09
N SER A 287 15.96 7.12 -12.81
CA SER A 287 14.97 8.06 -13.37
C SER A 287 13.64 7.35 -13.50
N TRP A 288 12.54 8.05 -13.20
CA TRP A 288 11.18 7.53 -13.41
C TRP A 288 10.89 7.20 -14.88
N ASP A 289 11.53 7.89 -15.82
CA ASP A 289 11.37 7.66 -17.27
C ASP A 289 11.85 6.28 -17.73
N LYS A 290 12.73 5.65 -16.94
CA LYS A 290 13.23 4.30 -17.22
C LYS A 290 12.27 3.20 -16.75
N ILE A 291 11.37 3.52 -15.82
CA ILE A 291 10.51 2.50 -15.21
C ILE A 291 9.41 2.10 -16.20
N PRO A 292 9.31 0.79 -16.54
CA PRO A 292 8.29 0.30 -17.46
C PRO A 292 6.86 0.58 -16.97
N ARG A 293 5.96 0.85 -17.90
CA ARG A 293 4.51 1.03 -17.62
C ARG A 293 3.72 -0.28 -17.67
N THR A 294 4.40 -1.38 -18.00
CA THR A 294 3.80 -2.72 -18.05
C THR A 294 4.37 -3.58 -16.95
N ASP A 295 3.62 -4.62 -16.54
CA ASP A 295 4.11 -5.56 -15.54
C ASP A 295 5.35 -6.30 -16.02
N LEU A 296 6.25 -6.55 -15.07
CA LEU A 296 7.56 -7.13 -15.29
C LEU A 296 7.46 -8.66 -15.16
N ARG A 297 7.77 -9.39 -16.25
CA ARG A 297 7.81 -10.85 -16.19
C ARG A 297 9.19 -11.31 -15.74
N LEU A 298 9.20 -12.19 -14.76
CA LEU A 298 10.43 -12.84 -14.31
C LEU A 298 10.87 -13.90 -15.32
N PRO A 299 12.17 -13.94 -15.71
CA PRO A 299 12.70 -15.02 -16.54
C PRO A 299 12.58 -16.37 -15.84
N ALA A 300 12.17 -17.41 -16.56
CA ALA A 300 12.01 -18.76 -16.02
C ALA A 300 13.34 -19.37 -15.50
N GLU A 301 14.46 -18.97 -16.08
CA GLU A 301 15.80 -19.48 -15.73
C GLU A 301 16.25 -19.05 -14.33
N ILE A 302 15.79 -17.91 -13.83
CA ILE A 302 16.12 -17.43 -12.48
C ILE A 302 15.32 -18.20 -11.42
N PHE A 303 14.16 -18.72 -11.82
CA PHE A 303 13.24 -19.48 -10.98
C PHE A 303 12.88 -20.79 -11.70
N PRO A 304 13.71 -21.84 -11.62
CA PRO A 304 13.43 -23.11 -12.29
C PRO A 304 12.06 -23.64 -11.87
N GLU A 305 11.24 -23.98 -12.86
CA GLU A 305 9.98 -24.69 -12.66
C GLU A 305 10.30 -26.04 -11.98
N GLY A 306 9.84 -26.25 -10.76
CA GLY A 306 10.01 -27.55 -10.11
C GLY A 306 10.03 -27.57 -8.58
N ALA A 307 9.81 -26.49 -7.90
CA ALA A 307 9.71 -26.47 -6.43
C ALA A 307 8.26 -26.47 -5.91
N SER A 308 7.33 -27.06 -6.66
CA SER A 308 5.95 -27.32 -6.20
C SER A 308 5.76 -28.82 -6.06
N THR A 309 6.20 -29.39 -4.94
CA THR A 309 5.69 -30.66 -4.39
C THR A 309 5.05 -30.40 -3.04
#